data_aeaba48479857e268735f347fd4048ef
#
_entry.id   aeaba48479857e268735f347fd4048ef
#
_cell.length_a   1.000
_cell.length_b   1.000
_cell.length_c   1.000
_cell.angle_alpha   90.00
_cell.angle_beta   90.00
_cell.angle_gamma   90.00
#
_symmetry.space_group_name_H-M   'P 1'
#
loop_
_entity.id
_entity.type
_entity.pdbx_description
1 polymer ?
#
loop_
_entity_poly.entity_id
_entity_poly.type
_entity_poly.pdbx_seq_one_letter_code
_entity_poly.pdbx_strand_id
1 'polypeptide(L)'
;FQAYQKVARYANLIIAVSTTDADYLRKQFPNQRIEFVPCFHENNRITAEPGKSDYILYHGKLSVIENERAVLFLTKHVFSQLKHTCIIAGMNPTRLIREAAAPYPHIKVEANPSKERMDALIHNAQIHMLITFQDTGLKLKLLNSLFAGRHTIVNHLMLAGSGLDPLC
;
A
#
# COMPACT_ATOMS: atom_id res chain seq x y z
N PHE A 1 3.51 21.44 -6.58
CA PHE A 1 2.41 21.29 -7.57
C PHE A 1 2.61 22.20 -8.80
N GLN A 2 2.87 23.50 -8.63
CA GLN A 2 3.09 24.45 -9.74
C GLN A 2 4.26 24.08 -10.66
N ALA A 3 5.38 23.59 -10.11
CA ALA A 3 6.52 23.14 -10.90
C ALA A 3 6.17 21.95 -11.82
N TYR A 4 5.41 20.99 -11.31
CA TYR A 4 4.91 19.84 -12.06
C TYR A 4 4.01 20.27 -13.23
N GLN A 5 3.05 21.17 -12.99
CA GLN A 5 2.15 21.68 -14.04
C GLN A 5 2.94 22.43 -15.14
N LYS A 6 3.99 23.17 -14.76
CA LYS A 6 4.83 23.88 -15.71
C LYS A 6 5.58 22.90 -16.64
N VAL A 7 6.12 21.82 -16.08
CA VAL A 7 6.81 20.78 -16.89
C VAL A 7 5.81 20.03 -17.77
N ALA A 8 4.65 19.65 -17.24
CA ALA A 8 3.63 18.91 -17.97
C ALA A 8 3.17 19.64 -19.25
N ARG A 9 3.10 20.96 -19.25
CA ARG A 9 2.70 21.77 -20.42
C ARG A 9 3.65 21.65 -21.62
N TYR A 10 4.91 21.28 -21.40
CA TYR A 10 5.94 21.16 -22.44
C TYR A 10 6.25 19.70 -22.78
N ALA A 11 5.56 18.74 -22.14
CA ALA A 11 5.77 17.33 -22.43
C ALA A 11 5.12 16.95 -23.77
N ASN A 12 5.82 16.20 -24.62
CA ASN A 12 5.26 15.65 -25.85
C ASN A 12 4.30 14.48 -25.57
N LEU A 13 4.52 13.79 -24.46
CA LEU A 13 3.71 12.67 -23.98
C LEU A 13 3.71 12.68 -22.45
N ILE A 14 2.55 12.50 -21.85
CA ILE A 14 2.39 12.26 -20.42
C ILE A 14 1.86 10.85 -20.24
N ILE A 15 2.56 10.05 -19.43
CA ILE A 15 2.13 8.70 -19.07
C ILE A 15 1.52 8.74 -17.68
N ALA A 16 0.27 8.33 -17.56
CA ALA A 16 -0.42 8.15 -16.28
C ALA A 16 -0.48 6.67 -15.93
N VAL A 17 -0.27 6.36 -14.66
CA VAL A 17 -0.23 4.97 -14.14
C VAL A 17 -1.56 4.52 -13.56
N SER A 18 -2.55 5.40 -13.50
CA SER A 18 -3.94 5.08 -13.17
C SER A 18 -4.90 5.76 -14.14
N THR A 19 -6.08 5.19 -14.33
CA THR A 19 -7.13 5.77 -15.15
C THR A 19 -7.62 7.10 -14.56
N THR A 20 -7.75 7.19 -13.25
CA THR A 20 -8.12 8.41 -12.53
C THR A 20 -7.13 9.54 -12.79
N ASP A 21 -5.82 9.26 -12.71
CA ASP A 21 -4.78 10.25 -13.00
C ASP A 21 -4.80 10.64 -14.49
N ALA A 22 -5.00 9.67 -15.40
CA ALA A 22 -5.11 9.94 -16.83
C ALA A 22 -6.26 10.90 -17.15
N ASP A 23 -7.43 10.66 -16.56
CA ASP A 23 -8.62 11.49 -16.78
C ASP A 23 -8.46 12.88 -16.16
N TYR A 24 -7.85 12.97 -14.98
CA TYR A 24 -7.49 14.26 -14.40
C TYR A 24 -6.53 15.03 -15.30
N LEU A 25 -5.46 14.40 -15.78
CA LEU A 25 -4.46 15.05 -16.63
C LEU A 25 -5.03 15.48 -17.98
N ARG A 26 -5.92 14.69 -18.60
CA ARG A 26 -6.62 15.06 -19.84
C ARG A 26 -7.45 16.33 -19.66
N LYS A 27 -8.13 16.46 -18.52
CA LYS A 27 -8.89 17.68 -18.18
C LYS A 27 -7.99 18.89 -17.96
N GLN A 28 -6.83 18.70 -17.32
CA GLN A 28 -5.90 19.79 -17.01
C GLN A 28 -5.04 20.22 -18.22
N PHE A 29 -4.75 19.31 -19.13
CA PHE A 29 -3.86 19.49 -20.26
C PHE A 29 -4.50 18.99 -21.57
N PRO A 30 -5.59 19.61 -22.06
CA PRO A 30 -6.36 19.10 -23.19
C PRO A 30 -5.59 19.06 -24.51
N ASN A 31 -4.50 19.82 -24.63
CA ASN A 31 -3.66 19.85 -25.82
C ASN A 31 -2.47 18.88 -25.74
N GLN A 32 -2.34 18.11 -24.64
CA GLN A 32 -1.24 17.17 -24.46
C GLN A 32 -1.68 15.74 -24.78
N ARG A 33 -0.77 14.96 -25.32
CA ARG A 33 -0.99 13.53 -25.49
C ARG A 33 -0.82 12.84 -24.13
N ILE A 34 -1.91 12.20 -23.63
CA ILE A 34 -1.91 11.51 -22.35
C ILE A 34 -2.33 10.07 -22.56
N GLU A 35 -1.42 9.17 -22.21
CA GLU A 35 -1.61 7.73 -22.33
C GLU A 35 -1.67 7.09 -20.95
N PHE A 36 -2.56 6.13 -20.78
CA PHE A 36 -2.59 5.29 -19.60
C PHE A 36 -1.69 4.07 -19.85
N VAL A 37 -0.70 3.89 -18.98
CA VAL A 37 0.15 2.71 -18.95
C VAL A 37 0.15 2.17 -17.53
N PRO A 38 -0.43 0.99 -17.28
CA PRO A 38 -0.48 0.42 -15.94
C PRO A 38 0.94 0.15 -15.43
N CYS A 39 1.14 0.26 -14.11
CA CYS A 39 2.40 -0.11 -13.50
C CYS A 39 2.67 -1.60 -13.70
N PHE A 40 3.92 -1.91 -14.01
CA PHE A 40 4.39 -3.28 -14.05
C PHE A 40 4.72 -3.76 -12.63
N HIS A 41 4.49 -5.04 -12.37
CA HIS A 41 4.91 -5.74 -11.17
C HIS A 41 5.49 -7.10 -11.52
N GLU A 42 6.33 -7.65 -10.65
CA GLU A 42 7.02 -8.92 -10.90
C GLU A 42 6.12 -10.17 -10.75
N ASN A 43 4.96 -10.00 -10.11
CA ASN A 43 4.05 -11.10 -9.84
C ASN A 43 3.33 -11.54 -11.14
N ASN A 44 3.59 -12.75 -11.60
CA ASN A 44 2.99 -13.35 -12.79
C ASN A 44 2.12 -14.59 -12.48
N ARG A 45 2.08 -15.02 -11.23
CA ARG A 45 1.27 -16.15 -10.73
C ARG A 45 0.92 -15.94 -9.27
N ILE A 46 -0.19 -16.50 -8.84
CA ILE A 46 -0.57 -16.56 -7.43
C ILE A 46 0.34 -17.58 -6.74
N THR A 47 1.01 -17.14 -5.67
CA THR A 47 1.89 -17.94 -4.83
C THR A 47 1.35 -18.10 -3.41
N ALA A 48 0.16 -17.58 -3.15
CA ALA A 48 -0.52 -17.75 -1.87
C ALA A 48 -0.77 -19.23 -1.58
N GLU A 49 -0.37 -19.69 -0.39
CA GLU A 49 -0.56 -21.06 0.05
C GLU A 49 -1.64 -21.15 1.14
N PRO A 50 -2.50 -22.21 1.10
CA PRO A 50 -3.43 -22.45 2.19
C PRO A 50 -2.66 -22.73 3.49
N GLY A 51 -3.25 -22.38 4.62
CA GLY A 51 -2.60 -22.64 5.92
C GLY A 51 -3.07 -21.69 7.00
N LYS A 52 -2.44 -21.80 8.17
CA LYS A 52 -2.66 -20.93 9.33
C LYS A 52 -1.37 -20.25 9.72
N SER A 53 -1.48 -19.04 10.18
CA SER A 53 -0.40 -18.24 10.74
C SER A 53 -0.92 -17.41 11.92
N ASP A 54 0.00 -16.88 12.71
CA ASP A 54 -0.31 -16.27 14.00
C ASP A 54 -0.25 -14.75 13.98
N TYR A 55 -0.07 -14.13 12.81
CA TYR A 55 0.07 -12.68 12.77
C TYR A 55 -0.70 -11.99 11.64
N ILE A 56 -1.00 -10.72 11.94
CA ILE A 56 -1.57 -9.73 11.01
C ILE A 56 -0.41 -8.84 10.56
N LEU A 57 -0.32 -8.56 9.26
CA LEU A 57 0.74 -7.75 8.67
C LEU A 57 0.19 -6.44 8.08
N TYR A 58 0.80 -5.32 8.46
CA TYR A 58 0.82 -4.11 7.65
C TYR A 58 2.22 -3.92 7.07
N HIS A 59 2.33 -3.61 5.77
CA HIS A 59 3.63 -3.35 5.16
C HIS A 59 3.64 -2.14 4.23
N GLY A 60 4.81 -1.54 4.05
CA GLY A 60 5.01 -0.40 3.16
C GLY A 60 6.23 0.45 3.50
N LYS A 61 6.47 1.51 2.74
CA LYS A 61 7.50 2.50 3.08
C LYS A 61 6.97 3.38 4.21
N LEU A 62 7.42 3.13 5.44
CA LEU A 62 6.84 3.70 6.67
C LEU A 62 7.18 5.19 6.90
N SER A 63 8.13 5.74 6.13
CA SER A 63 8.41 7.18 6.12
C SER A 63 7.50 7.99 5.21
N VAL A 64 6.64 7.35 4.43
CA VAL A 64 5.64 8.04 3.60
C VAL A 64 4.45 8.40 4.48
N ILE A 65 4.02 9.66 4.40
CA ILE A 65 3.05 10.25 5.33
C ILE A 65 1.70 9.51 5.34
N GLU A 66 1.26 9.01 4.19
CA GLU A 66 0.03 8.24 4.04
C GLU A 66 0.13 6.87 4.74
N ASN A 67 1.30 6.24 4.65
CA ASN A 67 1.55 4.96 5.31
C ASN A 67 1.71 5.15 6.83
N GLU A 68 2.39 6.21 7.26
CA GLU A 68 2.48 6.58 8.68
C GLU A 68 1.08 6.79 9.26
N ARG A 69 0.25 7.60 8.59
CA ARG A 69 -1.12 7.88 9.02
C ARG A 69 -1.95 6.60 9.14
N ALA A 70 -1.83 5.70 8.15
CA ALA A 70 -2.52 4.42 8.16
C ALA A 70 -2.08 3.53 9.33
N VAL A 71 -0.78 3.44 9.59
CA VAL A 71 -0.22 2.67 10.70
C VAL A 71 -0.66 3.24 12.05
N LEU A 72 -0.59 4.55 12.24
CA LEU A 72 -1.03 5.20 13.48
C LEU A 72 -2.51 4.96 13.74
N PHE A 73 -3.35 5.05 12.70
CA PHE A 73 -4.78 4.72 12.81
C PHE A 73 -5.00 3.25 13.20
N LEU A 74 -4.35 2.33 12.49
CA LEU A 74 -4.48 0.88 12.77
C LEU A 74 -3.98 0.55 14.18
N THR A 75 -2.85 1.10 14.59
CA THR A 75 -2.30 0.88 15.93
C THR A 75 -3.29 1.33 16.99
N LYS A 76 -3.82 2.54 16.86
CA LYS A 76 -4.71 3.14 17.87
C LYS A 76 -6.10 2.50 17.91
N HIS A 77 -6.69 2.19 16.76
CA HIS A 77 -8.12 1.85 16.67
C HIS A 77 -8.40 0.38 16.39
N VAL A 78 -7.39 -0.39 15.97
CA VAL A 78 -7.56 -1.79 15.60
C VAL A 78 -6.59 -2.68 16.37
N PHE A 79 -5.28 -2.54 16.13
CA PHE A 79 -4.28 -3.45 16.67
C PHE A 79 -4.24 -3.44 18.20
N SER A 80 -4.43 -2.27 18.84
CA SER A 80 -4.51 -2.15 20.30
C SER A 80 -5.61 -3.00 20.94
N GLN A 81 -6.65 -3.33 20.21
CA GLN A 81 -7.81 -4.11 20.68
C GLN A 81 -7.68 -5.61 20.39
N LEU A 82 -6.68 -6.02 19.62
CA LEU A 82 -6.44 -7.40 19.25
C LEU A 82 -5.52 -8.09 20.26
N LYS A 83 -5.66 -9.42 20.37
CA LYS A 83 -4.74 -10.26 21.14
C LYS A 83 -3.70 -10.97 20.28
N HIS A 84 -3.84 -10.87 18.95
CA HIS A 84 -2.97 -11.52 17.99
C HIS A 84 -1.73 -10.66 17.72
N THR A 85 -0.64 -11.30 17.36
CA THR A 85 0.56 -10.59 16.93
C THR A 85 0.25 -9.72 15.71
N CYS A 86 0.59 -8.44 15.78
CA CYS A 86 0.51 -7.49 14.69
C CYS A 86 1.92 -7.05 14.31
N ILE A 87 2.30 -7.23 13.05
CA ILE A 87 3.60 -6.83 12.53
C ILE A 87 3.42 -5.63 11.61
N ILE A 88 4.17 -4.57 11.89
CA ILE A 88 4.27 -3.37 11.06
C ILE A 88 5.66 -3.41 10.42
N ALA A 89 5.76 -3.78 9.15
CA ALA A 89 7.04 -3.99 8.49
C ALA A 89 7.29 -2.98 7.36
N GLY A 90 8.51 -2.48 7.28
CA GLY A 90 8.88 -1.64 6.15
C GLY A 90 10.06 -0.70 6.37
N MET A 91 10.31 0.08 5.32
CA MET A 91 11.46 0.99 5.28
C MET A 91 11.21 2.24 6.11
N ASN A 92 12.24 2.62 6.89
CA ASN A 92 12.34 3.88 7.59
C ASN A 92 11.10 4.22 8.46
N PRO A 93 10.71 3.35 9.43
CA PRO A 93 9.62 3.68 10.34
C PRO A 93 9.95 4.94 11.14
N THR A 94 8.99 5.85 11.18
CA THR A 94 9.15 7.10 11.91
C THR A 94 9.18 6.86 13.41
N ARG A 95 9.59 7.88 14.16
CA ARG A 95 9.56 7.86 15.63
C ARG A 95 8.12 7.69 16.13
N LEU A 96 7.15 8.35 15.50
CA LEU A 96 5.74 8.27 15.88
C LEU A 96 5.18 6.84 15.79
N ILE A 97 5.52 6.09 14.74
CA ILE A 97 5.12 4.69 14.61
C ILE A 97 5.67 3.84 15.77
N ARG A 98 6.95 4.03 16.12
CA ARG A 98 7.60 3.28 17.22
C ARG A 98 6.97 3.60 18.57
N GLU A 99 6.74 4.88 18.83
CA GLU A 99 6.12 5.36 20.07
C GLU A 99 4.66 4.85 20.18
N ALA A 100 3.90 4.85 19.10
CA ALA A 100 2.53 4.36 19.09
C ALA A 100 2.45 2.84 19.35
N ALA A 101 3.41 2.06 18.85
CA ALA A 101 3.45 0.61 19.05
C ALA A 101 4.01 0.20 20.44
N ALA A 102 4.87 0.99 21.03
CA ALA A 102 5.62 0.67 22.26
C ALA A 102 4.74 0.20 23.45
N PRO A 103 3.53 0.76 23.70
CA PRO A 103 2.66 0.30 24.79
C PRO A 103 2.13 -1.13 24.62
N TYR A 104 2.21 -1.71 23.40
CA TYR A 104 1.54 -2.95 23.04
C TYR A 104 2.54 -4.05 22.71
N PRO A 105 2.84 -5.01 23.62
CA PRO A 105 3.86 -6.05 23.40
C PRO A 105 3.60 -6.95 22.19
N HIS A 106 2.34 -7.09 21.77
CA HIS A 106 1.93 -7.88 20.61
C HIS A 106 2.05 -7.12 19.29
N ILE A 107 2.32 -5.80 19.31
CA ILE A 107 2.56 -4.99 18.11
C ILE A 107 4.08 -4.86 17.90
N LYS A 108 4.58 -5.43 16.83
CA LYS A 108 6.01 -5.46 16.51
C LYS A 108 6.30 -4.56 15.30
N VAL A 109 7.29 -3.68 15.43
CA VAL A 109 7.76 -2.85 14.32
C VAL A 109 9.05 -3.46 13.75
N GLU A 110 8.97 -4.03 12.56
CA GLU A 110 10.10 -4.60 11.83
C GLU A 110 10.62 -3.58 10.82
N ALA A 111 11.73 -2.93 11.20
CA ALA A 111 12.31 -1.83 10.45
C ALA A 111 13.31 -2.34 9.41
N ASN A 112 13.17 -1.84 8.18
CA ASN A 112 14.11 -2.08 7.09
C ASN A 112 14.41 -3.57 6.86
N PRO A 113 13.41 -4.46 6.77
CA PRO A 113 13.66 -5.86 6.48
C PRO A 113 14.33 -6.01 5.11
N SER A 114 15.15 -7.04 4.93
CA SER A 114 15.64 -7.40 3.60
C SER A 114 14.50 -7.78 2.66
N LYS A 115 14.76 -7.87 1.35
CA LYS A 115 13.72 -8.29 0.39
C LYS A 115 13.20 -9.69 0.76
N GLU A 116 14.10 -10.63 1.00
CA GLU A 116 13.76 -12.02 1.36
C GLU A 116 12.92 -12.07 2.64
N ARG A 117 13.28 -11.24 3.63
CA ARG A 117 12.51 -11.14 4.88
C ARG A 117 11.13 -10.55 4.66
N MET A 118 11.02 -9.50 3.84
CA MET A 118 9.72 -8.90 3.49
C MET A 118 8.85 -9.90 2.73
N ASP A 119 9.40 -10.59 1.75
CA ASP A 119 8.70 -11.60 0.97
C ASP A 119 8.18 -12.73 1.88
N ALA A 120 9.01 -13.19 2.83
CA ALA A 120 8.59 -14.17 3.83
C ALA A 120 7.48 -13.65 4.76
N LEU A 121 7.54 -12.38 5.18
CA LEU A 121 6.49 -11.76 5.97
C LEU A 121 5.17 -11.68 5.20
N ILE A 122 5.21 -11.31 3.92
CA ILE A 122 4.02 -11.23 3.07
C ILE A 122 3.43 -12.62 2.86
N HIS A 123 4.25 -13.59 2.50
CA HIS A 123 3.80 -14.96 2.21
C HIS A 123 3.19 -15.66 3.43
N ASN A 124 3.78 -15.44 4.60
CA ASN A 124 3.38 -16.16 5.82
C ASN A 124 2.34 -15.42 6.67
N ALA A 125 1.97 -14.19 6.37
CA ALA A 125 0.93 -13.50 7.13
C ALA A 125 -0.42 -14.22 7.04
N GLN A 126 -1.17 -14.29 8.15
CA GLN A 126 -2.55 -14.77 8.11
C GLN A 126 -3.46 -13.75 7.43
N ILE A 127 -3.30 -12.49 7.82
CA ILE A 127 -4.11 -11.38 7.30
C ILE A 127 -3.17 -10.22 6.96
N HIS A 128 -3.32 -9.69 5.77
CA HIS A 128 -2.79 -8.38 5.40
C HIS A 128 -3.84 -7.33 5.72
N MET A 129 -3.51 -6.37 6.56
CA MET A 129 -4.42 -5.27 6.88
C MET A 129 -3.88 -3.99 6.25
N LEU A 130 -4.36 -3.66 5.06
CA LEU A 130 -3.87 -2.56 4.24
C LEU A 130 -4.95 -1.52 4.06
N ILE A 131 -4.77 -0.37 4.70
CA ILE A 131 -5.65 0.79 4.53
C ILE A 131 -4.87 1.98 3.98
N THR A 132 -5.58 2.90 3.35
CA THR A 132 -5.06 4.20 2.95
C THR A 132 -6.14 5.27 3.15
N PHE A 133 -5.72 6.52 3.26
CA PHE A 133 -6.60 7.68 3.28
C PHE A 133 -6.47 8.51 2.00
N GLN A 134 -5.84 7.93 0.97
CA GLN A 134 -5.60 8.55 -0.32
C GLN A 134 -6.14 7.65 -1.43
N ASP A 135 -6.92 8.21 -2.35
CA ASP A 135 -7.55 7.51 -3.47
C ASP A 135 -6.69 7.49 -4.75
N THR A 136 -5.62 8.28 -4.79
CA THR A 136 -4.75 8.41 -5.97
C THR A 136 -3.63 7.38 -6.02
N GLY A 137 -3.15 7.09 -7.22
CA GLY A 137 -2.02 6.20 -7.52
C GLY A 137 -2.31 4.71 -7.33
N LEU A 138 -1.52 3.88 -7.99
CA LEU A 138 -1.61 2.42 -7.87
C LEU A 138 -1.03 1.93 -6.55
N LYS A 139 -1.74 1.01 -5.92
CA LYS A 139 -1.38 0.45 -4.61
C LYS A 139 -0.62 -0.88 -4.77
N LEU A 140 0.67 -0.83 -5.19
CA LEU A 140 1.48 -2.04 -5.41
C LEU A 140 1.49 -3.01 -4.23
N LYS A 141 1.44 -2.50 -2.99
CA LYS A 141 1.32 -3.35 -1.80
C LYS A 141 0.06 -4.21 -1.77
N LEU A 142 -1.06 -3.71 -2.33
CA LEU A 142 -2.28 -4.50 -2.49
C LEU A 142 -2.04 -5.67 -3.45
N LEU A 143 -1.44 -5.41 -4.60
CA LEU A 143 -1.13 -6.47 -5.58
C LEU A 143 -0.23 -7.54 -4.95
N ASN A 144 0.86 -7.16 -4.29
CA ASN A 144 1.74 -8.10 -3.62
C ASN A 144 0.99 -8.99 -2.61
N SER A 145 0.08 -8.40 -1.83
CA SER A 145 -0.72 -9.16 -0.86
C SER A 145 -1.73 -10.09 -1.52
N LEU A 146 -2.31 -9.72 -2.66
CA LEU A 146 -3.26 -10.57 -3.39
C LEU A 146 -2.58 -11.73 -4.10
N PHE A 147 -1.33 -11.56 -4.58
CA PHE A 147 -0.60 -12.62 -5.26
C PHE A 147 0.06 -13.61 -4.29
N ALA A 148 0.55 -13.14 -3.15
CA ALA A 148 1.37 -13.94 -2.24
C ALA A 148 0.75 -14.18 -0.86
N GLY A 149 -0.21 -13.35 -0.43
CA GLY A 149 -0.84 -13.42 0.89
C GLY A 149 -2.07 -14.31 0.94
N ARG A 150 -2.48 -14.71 2.16
CA ARG A 150 -3.67 -15.55 2.38
C ARG A 150 -4.96 -14.77 2.36
N HIS A 151 -5.08 -13.79 3.25
CA HIS A 151 -6.26 -12.94 3.36
C HIS A 151 -5.85 -11.48 3.38
N THR A 152 -6.63 -10.63 2.72
CA THR A 152 -6.37 -9.19 2.67
C THR A 152 -7.62 -8.43 3.07
N ILE A 153 -7.49 -7.60 4.12
CA ILE A 153 -8.52 -6.66 4.56
C ILE A 153 -8.09 -5.27 4.14
N VAL A 154 -8.97 -4.57 3.44
CA VAL A 154 -8.71 -3.24 2.91
C VAL A 154 -9.91 -2.31 3.12
N ASN A 155 -9.68 -1.01 3.05
CA ASN A 155 -10.78 -0.06 2.89
C ASN A 155 -11.01 0.25 1.40
N HIS A 156 -12.16 0.83 1.06
CA HIS A 156 -12.54 1.14 -0.33
C HIS A 156 -11.51 2.05 -1.04
N LEU A 157 -10.86 2.97 -0.33
CA LEU A 157 -9.81 3.82 -0.91
C LEU A 157 -8.57 3.01 -1.35
N MET A 158 -8.31 1.87 -0.72
CA MET A 158 -7.22 0.97 -1.13
C MET A 158 -7.56 0.28 -2.45
N LEU A 159 -8.84 0.04 -2.73
CA LEU A 159 -9.33 -0.58 -3.98
C LEU A 159 -9.44 0.43 -5.13
N ALA A 160 -9.53 1.72 -4.83
CA ALA A 160 -9.73 2.77 -5.83
C ALA A 160 -8.70 2.66 -6.97
N GLY A 161 -9.18 2.59 -8.21
CA GLY A 161 -8.35 2.46 -9.41
C GLY A 161 -7.71 1.08 -9.64
N SER A 162 -8.03 0.08 -8.81
CA SER A 162 -7.51 -1.29 -8.98
C SER A 162 -8.34 -2.17 -9.93
N GLY A 163 -9.60 -1.79 -10.19
CA GLY A 163 -10.56 -2.60 -10.91
C GLY A 163 -11.17 -3.75 -10.11
N LEU A 164 -10.89 -3.82 -8.80
CA LEU A 164 -11.36 -4.89 -7.91
C LEU A 164 -12.66 -4.56 -7.18
N ASP A 165 -13.11 -3.29 -7.21
CA ASP A 165 -14.33 -2.85 -6.51
C ASP A 165 -15.57 -3.73 -6.76
N PRO A 166 -15.81 -4.28 -7.98
CA PRO A 166 -16.95 -5.16 -8.22
C PRO A 166 -16.82 -6.56 -7.60
N LEU A 167 -15.64 -6.92 -7.09
CA LEU A 167 -15.32 -8.26 -6.60
C LEU A 167 -15.24 -8.34 -5.07
N CYS A 168 -15.42 -7.19 -4.38
CA CYS A 168 -15.22 -7.10 -2.93
C CYS A 168 -16.47 -6.66 -2.19
#